data_795fe5b4c6aa08fc93ff4dbf811de102
#
_entry.id   795fe5b4c6aa08fc93ff4dbf811de102
#
_cell.length_a   1.000
_cell.length_b   1.000
_cell.length_c   1.000
_cell.angle_alpha   90.00
_cell.angle_beta   90.00
_cell.angle_gamma   90.00
#
_symmetry.space_group_name_H-M   'P 1'
#
loop_
_entity.id
_entity.type
_entity.pdbx_description
1 polymer ?
#
loop_
_entity_poly.entity_id
_entity_poly.type
_entity_poly.pdbx_seq_one_letter_code
_entity_poly.pdbx_strand_id
1 'polypeptide(L)'
;ILSNRPAWRFRALGELSEADRGELVEVRKYAEQALQPLPSELRRRIGKDSEWRRVDGPDGRRDYLWQRLALPEEDWTLHLLVEPQALVDSVRSYRLAAAGVWMTLAFLLLYLAQRRKNQRLQAGIRERLEREVALRTAELREAQDGLVHAAKMAALGQMSAAMAHEINQPLTAMQMQLGSLRLLLDSGRQADVHEGLRRIDALLQRMAGLTGHLKTFARKSPAGLSERLRLGDVLEQALQLLAPRLRSEQVELHCEIDSNAMVLGDAIRLEQVLLNLLNNALDAMADAEPRLLTVSIQRQGEQCLLSIADSGGGIAEENLSRVFEPFFTTKPVGQGLGLGLAVSYGIVRELGGSLVATNGARGAVFSLRLPAAPNPDPSSA
;
A
#
# COMPACT_ATOMS: atom_id res chain seq x y z
N ILE A 1 35.99 48.24 -70.60
CA ILE A 1 35.06 47.48 -69.79
C ILE A 1 34.24 48.44 -68.96
N LEU A 2 32.94 48.33 -69.11
CA LEU A 2 31.97 48.95 -68.20
C LEU A 2 31.86 48.04 -66.97
N SER A 3 32.09 48.58 -65.80
CA SER A 3 32.02 47.78 -64.56
C SER A 3 31.17 48.55 -63.53
N ASN A 4 30.36 47.79 -62.76
CA ASN A 4 29.63 48.34 -61.63
C ASN A 4 30.56 48.61 -60.42
N ARG A 5 31.78 48.08 -60.44
CA ARG A 5 32.82 48.41 -59.45
C ARG A 5 33.71 49.51 -59.95
N PRO A 6 33.79 50.68 -59.32
CA PRO A 6 34.58 51.84 -59.84
C PRO A 6 36.05 51.50 -60.03
N ALA A 7 36.66 50.72 -59.15
CA ALA A 7 38.03 50.32 -59.18
C ALA A 7 38.39 49.36 -60.36
N TRP A 8 37.39 48.79 -61.02
CA TRP A 8 37.53 47.87 -62.16
C TRP A 8 37.25 48.53 -63.49
N ARG A 9 36.87 49.80 -63.50
CA ARG A 9 36.71 50.54 -64.72
C ARG A 9 38.05 50.74 -65.43
N PHE A 10 38.03 50.69 -66.71
CA PHE A 10 39.23 50.80 -67.55
C PHE A 10 40.25 49.70 -67.39
N ARG A 11 39.83 48.48 -66.87
CA ARG A 11 40.66 47.29 -66.84
C ARG A 11 40.28 46.33 -67.95
N ALA A 12 41.29 45.70 -68.59
CA ALA A 12 41.06 44.68 -69.62
C ALA A 12 40.96 43.30 -68.93
N LEU A 13 40.04 42.43 -69.38
CA LEU A 13 39.88 41.05 -68.85
C LEU A 13 40.99 40.06 -69.29
N GLY A 14 41.96 40.55 -70.09
CA GLY A 14 43.11 39.80 -70.53
C GLY A 14 44.22 40.73 -70.97
N GLU A 15 45.33 40.17 -71.43
CA GLU A 15 46.39 40.96 -72.07
C GLU A 15 45.91 41.41 -73.40
N LEU A 16 46.00 42.71 -73.63
CA LEU A 16 45.67 43.33 -74.92
C LEU A 16 46.93 43.26 -75.81
N SER A 17 46.74 42.79 -77.02
CA SER A 17 47.84 42.82 -78.00
C SER A 17 48.23 44.28 -78.35
N GLU A 18 49.46 44.47 -78.84
CA GLU A 18 49.87 45.83 -79.30
C GLU A 18 49.01 46.38 -80.40
N ALA A 19 48.51 45.49 -81.29
CA ALA A 19 47.53 45.88 -82.35
C ALA A 19 46.18 46.37 -81.74
N ASP A 20 45.64 45.61 -80.76
CA ASP A 20 44.36 46.00 -80.11
C ASP A 20 44.50 47.35 -79.35
N ARG A 21 45.67 47.58 -78.73
CA ARG A 21 45.98 48.82 -78.03
C ARG A 21 46.05 50.01 -79.04
N GLY A 22 46.68 49.77 -80.18
CA GLY A 22 46.72 50.80 -81.25
C GLY A 22 45.40 51.21 -81.79
N GLU A 23 44.51 50.23 -82.09
CA GLU A 23 43.15 50.42 -82.55
C GLU A 23 42.30 51.12 -81.50
N LEU A 24 42.36 50.77 -80.21
CA LEU A 24 41.62 51.42 -79.15
C LEU A 24 42.02 52.89 -78.92
N VAL A 25 43.32 53.24 -79.16
CA VAL A 25 43.81 54.60 -79.07
C VAL A 25 43.32 55.43 -80.28
N GLU A 26 43.38 54.87 -81.48
CA GLU A 26 43.01 55.51 -82.73
C GLU A 26 41.47 55.88 -82.77
N VAL A 27 40.66 54.99 -82.25
CA VAL A 27 39.21 55.16 -82.14
C VAL A 27 38.82 56.04 -80.95
N ARG A 28 39.72 56.50 -80.09
CA ARG A 28 39.48 57.29 -78.86
C ARG A 28 38.36 56.72 -77.97
N LYS A 29 38.13 55.42 -77.99
CA LYS A 29 36.99 54.72 -77.32
C LYS A 29 37.00 54.83 -75.79
N TYR A 30 38.15 55.09 -75.23
CA TYR A 30 38.34 55.18 -73.76
C TYR A 30 39.10 56.47 -73.36
N ALA A 31 39.10 57.53 -74.19
CA ALA A 31 39.91 58.72 -74.03
C ALA A 31 41.42 58.37 -73.87
N GLU A 32 42.17 59.12 -73.11
CA GLU A 32 43.61 58.89 -72.89
C GLU A 32 43.96 57.94 -71.77
N GLN A 33 42.96 57.16 -71.23
CA GLN A 33 43.23 56.30 -70.08
C GLN A 33 43.88 54.97 -70.52
N ALA A 34 45.04 54.66 -69.91
CA ALA A 34 45.70 53.39 -70.11
C ALA A 34 44.90 52.25 -69.57
N LEU A 35 44.52 51.28 -70.40
CA LEU A 35 43.84 50.07 -69.98
C LEU A 35 44.78 49.16 -69.30
N GLN A 36 44.59 48.97 -68.02
CA GLN A 36 45.41 48.02 -67.24
C GLN A 36 44.83 46.57 -67.30
N PRO A 37 45.64 45.53 -67.47
CA PRO A 37 45.15 44.18 -67.47
C PRO A 37 44.62 43.84 -66.10
N LEU A 38 43.56 43.01 -66.07
CA LEU A 38 43.02 42.38 -64.88
C LEU A 38 43.46 40.91 -64.88
N PRO A 39 44.59 40.57 -64.24
CA PRO A 39 45.11 39.22 -64.24
C PRO A 39 44.13 38.24 -63.66
N SER A 40 43.85 37.15 -64.36
CA SER A 40 42.95 36.09 -63.89
C SER A 40 43.52 34.72 -64.20
N GLU A 41 43.44 33.83 -63.25
CA GLU A 41 43.92 32.45 -63.35
C GLU A 41 42.69 31.49 -63.32
N LEU A 42 42.58 30.63 -64.34
CA LEU A 42 41.51 29.63 -64.41
C LEU A 42 41.78 28.56 -63.34
N ARG A 43 40.85 28.40 -62.40
CA ARG A 43 40.90 27.36 -61.37
C ARG A 43 40.15 26.11 -61.82
N ARG A 44 38.98 26.26 -62.36
CA ARG A 44 38.12 25.14 -62.78
C ARG A 44 37.11 25.61 -63.82
N ARG A 45 36.87 24.82 -64.84
CA ARG A 45 35.78 25.01 -65.79
C ARG A 45 34.55 24.24 -65.27
N ILE A 46 33.44 24.92 -65.10
CA ILE A 46 32.20 24.36 -64.59
C ILE A 46 31.22 24.05 -65.75
N GLY A 47 31.24 24.84 -66.78
CA GLY A 47 30.35 24.71 -67.96
C GLY A 47 30.99 25.35 -69.18
N LYS A 48 30.23 25.42 -70.32
CA LYS A 48 30.70 26.05 -71.55
C LYS A 48 31.04 27.52 -71.33
N ASP A 49 30.17 28.21 -70.57
CA ASP A 49 30.23 29.66 -70.39
C ASP A 49 30.43 30.04 -68.91
N SER A 50 30.75 29.05 -68.04
CA SER A 50 30.93 29.28 -66.62
C SER A 50 32.27 28.71 -66.17
N GLU A 51 33.09 29.55 -65.58
CA GLU A 51 34.45 29.24 -65.14
C GLU A 51 34.67 29.75 -63.72
N TRP A 52 35.40 28.98 -62.94
CA TRP A 52 35.87 29.42 -61.62
C TRP A 52 37.28 30.03 -61.85
N ARG A 53 37.36 31.34 -61.67
CA ARG A 53 38.61 32.06 -61.87
C ARG A 53 39.02 32.81 -60.61
N ARG A 54 40.31 32.82 -60.38
CA ARG A 54 40.93 33.71 -59.41
C ARG A 54 41.35 35.00 -60.14
N VAL A 55 40.83 36.12 -59.65
CA VAL A 55 41.10 37.41 -60.23
C VAL A 55 41.92 38.24 -59.26
N ASP A 56 42.99 38.83 -59.78
CA ASP A 56 43.88 39.71 -59.02
C ASP A 56 43.46 41.14 -59.30
N GLY A 57 42.51 41.59 -58.49
CA GLY A 57 41.93 42.93 -58.65
C GLY A 57 42.47 43.96 -57.66
N PRO A 58 42.01 45.21 -57.74
CA PRO A 58 42.40 46.27 -56.81
C PRO A 58 42.10 45.95 -55.36
N ASP A 59 41.05 45.13 -55.14
CA ASP A 59 40.57 44.70 -53.82
C ASP A 59 41.31 43.45 -53.32
N GLY A 60 42.39 43.06 -53.95
CA GLY A 60 43.16 41.87 -53.66
C GLY A 60 42.79 40.66 -54.53
N ARG A 61 43.44 39.55 -54.21
CA ARG A 61 43.30 38.30 -54.96
C ARG A 61 42.10 37.51 -54.43
N ARG A 62 41.04 37.36 -55.28
CA ARG A 62 39.79 36.69 -54.89
C ARG A 62 39.30 35.71 -55.93
N ASP A 63 38.59 34.70 -55.52
CA ASP A 63 37.96 33.71 -56.39
C ASP A 63 36.55 34.17 -56.79
N TYR A 64 36.30 34.12 -58.09
CA TYR A 64 35.02 34.50 -58.69
C TYR A 64 34.46 33.35 -59.55
N LEU A 65 33.14 33.19 -59.48
CA LEU A 65 32.42 32.48 -60.53
C LEU A 65 32.25 33.45 -61.70
N TRP A 66 32.93 33.17 -62.79
CA TRP A 66 32.95 33.98 -64.01
C TRP A 66 32.01 33.33 -65.03
N GLN A 67 30.96 34.03 -65.39
CA GLN A 67 29.97 33.60 -66.38
C GLN A 67 30.01 34.54 -67.55
N ARG A 68 30.04 34.00 -68.76
CA ARG A 68 29.99 34.75 -70.02
C ARG A 68 28.60 34.60 -70.61
N LEU A 69 28.00 35.69 -70.98
CA LEU A 69 26.71 35.76 -71.66
C LEU A 69 26.90 36.56 -72.93
N ALA A 70 26.81 35.91 -74.09
CA ALA A 70 26.86 36.58 -75.37
C ALA A 70 25.49 37.24 -75.61
N LEU A 71 25.53 38.50 -76.05
CA LEU A 71 24.40 39.30 -76.51
C LEU A 71 24.47 39.42 -78.01
N PRO A 72 23.79 38.53 -78.76
CA PRO A 72 24.04 38.40 -80.22
C PRO A 72 23.58 39.59 -81.04
N GLU A 73 22.62 40.37 -80.54
CA GLU A 73 22.09 41.54 -81.27
C GLU A 73 23.08 42.74 -81.34
N GLU A 74 24.04 42.76 -80.38
CA GLU A 74 24.93 43.92 -80.18
C GLU A 74 26.40 43.54 -80.32
N ASP A 75 26.70 42.29 -80.65
CA ASP A 75 28.05 41.67 -80.64
C ASP A 75 28.81 41.89 -79.33
N TRP A 76 28.04 41.94 -78.25
CA TRP A 76 28.63 42.13 -76.91
C TRP A 76 28.67 40.88 -76.12
N THR A 77 29.66 40.77 -75.23
CA THR A 77 29.76 39.70 -74.25
C THR A 77 29.68 40.28 -72.83
N LEU A 78 28.63 39.92 -72.11
CA LEU A 78 28.50 40.29 -70.72
C LEU A 78 29.29 39.32 -69.86
N HIS A 79 30.21 39.81 -69.05
CA HIS A 79 30.95 39.04 -68.06
C HIS A 79 30.41 39.28 -66.67
N LEU A 80 29.79 38.24 -66.08
CA LEU A 80 29.27 38.28 -64.73
C LEU A 80 30.29 37.62 -63.79
N LEU A 81 30.81 38.39 -62.85
CA LEU A 81 31.71 37.91 -61.82
C LEU A 81 30.98 37.93 -60.47
N VAL A 82 30.72 36.74 -59.96
CA VAL A 82 30.03 36.55 -58.66
C VAL A 82 31.03 36.05 -57.64
N GLU A 83 31.11 36.71 -56.52
CA GLU A 83 31.95 36.30 -55.40
C GLU A 83 31.24 35.17 -54.59
N PRO A 84 31.74 33.92 -54.65
CA PRO A 84 31.04 32.77 -54.07
C PRO A 84 31.24 32.59 -52.56
N GLN A 85 32.09 33.41 -51.96
CA GLN A 85 32.42 33.29 -50.54
C GLN A 85 31.16 33.39 -49.63
N ALA A 86 30.30 34.33 -49.88
CA ALA A 86 29.05 34.51 -49.13
C ALA A 86 28.11 33.28 -49.20
N LEU A 87 28.08 32.59 -50.37
CA LEU A 87 27.32 31.36 -50.57
C LEU A 87 27.99 30.16 -49.83
N VAL A 88 29.33 30.08 -49.89
CA VAL A 88 30.08 29.01 -49.21
C VAL A 88 29.92 29.15 -47.69
N ASP A 89 30.03 30.35 -47.17
CA ASP A 89 29.87 30.62 -45.74
C ASP A 89 28.45 30.34 -45.23
N SER A 90 27.44 30.70 -46.02
CA SER A 90 26.05 30.37 -45.67
C SER A 90 25.82 28.85 -45.69
N VAL A 91 26.28 28.12 -46.69
CA VAL A 91 26.20 26.64 -46.76
C VAL A 91 26.93 25.99 -45.59
N ARG A 92 28.09 26.52 -45.19
CA ARG A 92 28.87 26.02 -44.05
C ARG A 92 28.10 26.22 -42.74
N SER A 93 27.48 27.39 -42.53
CA SER A 93 26.71 27.67 -41.35
C SER A 93 25.43 26.80 -41.26
N TYR A 94 24.72 26.54 -42.35
CA TYR A 94 23.59 25.61 -42.41
C TYR A 94 24.02 24.16 -42.11
N ARG A 95 25.15 23.70 -42.61
CA ARG A 95 25.68 22.36 -42.30
C ARG A 95 26.00 22.21 -40.82
N LEU A 96 26.63 23.20 -40.19
CA LEU A 96 26.93 23.20 -38.77
C LEU A 96 25.64 23.23 -37.92
N ALA A 97 24.67 24.06 -38.30
CA ALA A 97 23.39 24.09 -37.64
C ALA A 97 22.63 22.74 -37.74
N ALA A 98 22.62 22.15 -38.95
CA ALA A 98 22.02 20.82 -39.16
C ALA A 98 22.73 19.74 -38.34
N ALA A 99 24.05 19.74 -38.29
CA ALA A 99 24.82 18.81 -37.46
C ALA A 99 24.49 18.98 -35.95
N GLY A 100 24.35 20.22 -35.48
CA GLY A 100 23.90 20.52 -34.11
C GLY A 100 22.51 19.96 -33.79
N VAL A 101 21.55 20.13 -34.69
CA VAL A 101 20.18 19.58 -34.54
C VAL A 101 20.22 18.05 -34.49
N TRP A 102 20.95 17.42 -35.40
CA TRP A 102 21.08 15.95 -35.39
C TRP A 102 21.75 15.42 -34.13
N MET A 103 22.76 16.11 -33.61
CA MET A 103 23.44 15.73 -32.38
C MET A 103 22.49 15.84 -31.16
N THR A 104 21.70 16.90 -31.06
CA THR A 104 20.72 17.06 -29.99
C THR A 104 19.62 16.00 -30.05
N LEU A 105 19.12 15.66 -31.24
CA LEU A 105 18.17 14.57 -31.44
C LEU A 105 18.75 13.20 -31.04
N ALA A 106 19.99 12.92 -31.41
CA ALA A 106 20.67 11.69 -31.01
C ALA A 106 20.84 11.59 -29.49
N PHE A 107 21.28 12.66 -28.84
CA PHE A 107 21.36 12.72 -27.38
C PHE A 107 19.98 12.52 -26.71
N LEU A 108 18.94 13.17 -27.23
CA LEU A 108 17.59 13.00 -26.73
C LEU A 108 17.10 11.54 -26.82
N LEU A 109 17.35 10.91 -27.98
CA LEU A 109 16.98 9.50 -28.19
C LEU A 109 17.73 8.57 -27.23
N LEU A 110 19.04 8.78 -27.07
CA LEU A 110 19.85 8.01 -26.11
C LEU A 110 19.38 8.21 -24.68
N TYR A 111 19.09 9.45 -24.29
CA TYR A 111 18.53 9.76 -22.98
C TYR A 111 17.20 9.06 -22.73
N LEU A 112 16.27 9.12 -23.71
CA LEU A 112 14.96 8.46 -23.60
C LEU A 112 15.10 6.92 -23.53
N ALA A 113 16.00 6.35 -24.32
CA ALA A 113 16.31 4.92 -24.30
C ALA A 113 16.86 4.50 -22.92
N GLN A 114 17.81 5.26 -22.40
CA GLN A 114 18.41 5.03 -21.08
C GLN A 114 17.37 5.16 -19.96
N ARG A 115 16.55 6.20 -20.03
CA ARG A 115 15.45 6.42 -19.07
C ARG A 115 14.46 5.24 -19.05
N ARG A 116 14.03 4.77 -20.23
CA ARG A 116 13.16 3.59 -20.36
C ARG A 116 13.79 2.32 -19.79
N LYS A 117 15.09 2.12 -20.06
CA LYS A 117 15.84 0.98 -19.51
C LYS A 117 15.88 1.03 -17.98
N ASN A 118 16.20 2.18 -17.42
CA ASN A 118 16.22 2.36 -15.96
C ASN A 118 14.86 2.16 -15.31
N GLN A 119 13.78 2.68 -15.91
CA GLN A 119 12.42 2.46 -15.41
C GLN A 119 12.01 0.99 -15.40
N ARG A 120 12.36 0.23 -16.45
CA ARG A 120 12.09 -1.23 -16.51
C ARG A 120 12.89 -1.98 -15.45
N LEU A 121 14.14 -1.63 -15.22
CA LEU A 121 14.97 -2.23 -14.18
C LEU A 121 14.40 -1.94 -12.78
N GLN A 122 14.02 -0.70 -12.51
CA GLN A 122 13.41 -0.32 -11.22
C GLN A 122 12.06 -1.03 -10.98
N ALA A 123 11.22 -1.14 -12.01
CA ALA A 123 9.95 -1.87 -11.92
C ALA A 123 10.18 -3.36 -11.58
N GLY A 124 11.15 -4.00 -12.24
CA GLY A 124 11.49 -5.40 -11.96
C GLY A 124 12.07 -5.63 -10.57
N ILE A 125 12.90 -4.70 -10.07
CA ILE A 125 13.45 -4.77 -8.70
C ILE A 125 12.32 -4.58 -7.68
N ARG A 126 11.43 -3.60 -7.89
CA ARG A 126 10.31 -3.35 -7.02
C ARG A 126 9.38 -4.56 -6.90
N GLU A 127 9.03 -5.17 -8.03
CA GLU A 127 8.17 -6.37 -8.05
C GLU A 127 8.79 -7.56 -7.31
N ARG A 128 10.12 -7.74 -7.47
CA ARG A 128 10.84 -8.78 -6.71
C ARG A 128 10.84 -8.50 -5.20
N LEU A 129 11.09 -7.24 -4.83
CA LEU A 129 11.11 -6.83 -3.42
C LEU A 129 9.72 -6.99 -2.78
N GLU A 130 8.66 -6.60 -3.48
CA GLU A 130 7.28 -6.76 -3.02
C GLU A 130 6.93 -8.24 -2.79
N ARG A 131 7.34 -9.13 -3.70
CA ARG A 131 7.16 -10.58 -3.55
C ARG A 131 7.96 -11.14 -2.35
N GLU A 132 9.22 -10.73 -2.20
CA GLU A 132 10.06 -11.19 -1.10
C GLU A 132 9.52 -10.71 0.25
N VAL A 133 9.09 -9.44 0.35
CA VAL A 133 8.44 -8.90 1.56
C VAL A 133 7.15 -9.67 1.87
N ALA A 134 6.33 -9.97 0.88
CA ALA A 134 5.10 -10.75 1.08
C ALA A 134 5.41 -12.17 1.61
N LEU A 135 6.40 -12.85 1.02
CA LEU A 135 6.83 -14.19 1.48
C LEU A 135 7.38 -14.13 2.91
N ARG A 136 8.29 -13.20 3.20
CA ARG A 136 8.86 -13.04 4.54
C ARG A 136 7.81 -12.70 5.59
N THR A 137 6.83 -11.86 5.20
CA THR A 137 5.72 -11.52 6.10
C THR A 137 4.83 -12.73 6.39
N ALA A 138 4.59 -13.59 5.40
CA ALA A 138 3.83 -14.83 5.58
C ALA A 138 4.60 -15.82 6.49
N GLU A 139 5.91 -16.04 6.25
CA GLU A 139 6.78 -16.87 7.08
C GLU A 139 6.82 -16.40 8.54
N LEU A 140 6.96 -15.08 8.75
CA LEU A 140 6.97 -14.49 10.08
C LEU A 140 5.63 -14.69 10.82
N ARG A 141 4.50 -14.53 10.11
CA ARG A 141 3.18 -14.79 10.70
C ARG A 141 3.03 -16.25 11.10
N GLU A 142 3.40 -17.18 10.23
CA GLU A 142 3.34 -18.61 10.53
C GLU A 142 4.23 -18.99 11.72
N ALA A 143 5.45 -18.46 11.77
CA ALA A 143 6.36 -18.67 12.90
C ALA A 143 5.79 -18.08 14.21
N GLN A 144 5.20 -16.88 14.14
CA GLN A 144 4.58 -16.24 15.29
C GLN A 144 3.38 -17.04 15.79
N ASP A 145 2.51 -17.51 14.89
CA ASP A 145 1.37 -18.38 15.24
C ASP A 145 1.84 -19.70 15.87
N GLY A 146 2.92 -20.26 15.33
CA GLY A 146 3.57 -21.45 15.89
C GLY A 146 4.09 -21.24 17.32
N LEU A 147 4.75 -20.10 17.56
CA LEU A 147 5.24 -19.74 18.91
C LEU A 147 4.10 -19.53 19.91
N VAL A 148 3.04 -18.82 19.49
CA VAL A 148 1.85 -18.63 20.34
C VAL A 148 1.21 -19.96 20.68
N HIS A 149 1.07 -20.85 19.70
CA HIS A 149 0.54 -22.19 19.93
C HIS A 149 1.41 -23.02 20.88
N ALA A 150 2.74 -23.00 20.69
CA ALA A 150 3.70 -23.68 21.57
C ALA A 150 3.64 -23.13 23.00
N ALA A 151 3.53 -21.82 23.18
CA ALA A 151 3.36 -21.20 24.49
C ALA A 151 2.05 -21.63 25.18
N LYS A 152 0.93 -21.67 24.41
CA LYS A 152 -0.36 -22.20 24.89
C LYS A 152 -0.23 -23.65 25.33
N MET A 153 0.46 -24.50 24.56
CA MET A 153 0.68 -25.92 24.91
C MET A 153 1.61 -26.10 26.13
N ALA A 154 2.65 -25.29 26.24
CA ALA A 154 3.54 -25.30 27.41
C ALA A 154 2.79 -24.91 28.69
N ALA A 155 1.98 -23.83 28.62
CA ALA A 155 1.11 -23.43 29.73
C ALA A 155 0.12 -24.57 30.15
N LEU A 156 -0.49 -25.22 29.16
CA LEU A 156 -1.38 -26.35 29.37
C LEU A 156 -0.63 -27.53 30.01
N GLY A 157 0.60 -27.83 29.55
CA GLY A 157 1.44 -28.88 30.07
C GLY A 157 1.84 -28.64 31.54
N GLN A 158 2.26 -27.41 31.87
CA GLN A 158 2.62 -27.04 33.25
C GLN A 158 1.46 -27.19 34.24
N MET A 159 0.22 -27.01 33.75
CA MET A 159 -0.98 -27.04 34.60
C MET A 159 -1.76 -28.34 34.52
N SER A 160 -1.23 -29.35 33.82
CA SER A 160 -1.89 -30.67 33.68
C SER A 160 -2.26 -31.30 35.02
N ALA A 161 -1.43 -31.12 36.04
CA ALA A 161 -1.71 -31.62 37.39
C ALA A 161 -2.91 -30.89 38.05
N ALA A 162 -2.99 -29.59 37.94
CA ALA A 162 -4.11 -28.79 38.47
C ALA A 162 -5.42 -29.14 37.73
N MET A 163 -5.34 -29.32 36.41
CA MET A 163 -6.49 -29.69 35.58
C MET A 163 -6.98 -31.12 35.90
N ALA A 164 -6.06 -32.06 36.08
CA ALA A 164 -6.41 -33.41 36.52
C ALA A 164 -7.10 -33.36 37.89
N HIS A 165 -6.64 -32.49 38.78
CA HIS A 165 -7.25 -32.30 40.10
C HIS A 165 -8.69 -31.73 39.96
N GLU A 166 -8.89 -30.68 39.13
CA GLU A 166 -10.20 -30.07 38.92
C GLU A 166 -11.19 -30.95 38.14
N ILE A 167 -10.72 -31.85 37.28
CA ILE A 167 -11.58 -32.86 36.65
C ILE A 167 -11.94 -33.98 37.64
N ASN A 168 -11.01 -34.40 38.48
CA ASN A 168 -11.24 -35.47 39.44
C ASN A 168 -12.21 -35.03 40.57
N GLN A 169 -12.23 -33.76 40.97
CA GLN A 169 -13.14 -33.26 42.00
C GLN A 169 -14.62 -33.50 41.67
N PRO A 170 -15.21 -33.01 40.55
CA PRO A 170 -16.59 -33.30 40.22
C PRO A 170 -16.85 -34.78 39.97
N LEU A 171 -15.86 -35.52 39.45
CA LEU A 171 -15.97 -36.97 39.27
C LEU A 171 -16.13 -37.68 40.60
N THR A 172 -15.33 -37.34 41.60
CA THR A 172 -15.42 -37.89 42.97
C THR A 172 -16.73 -37.50 43.61
N ALA A 173 -17.16 -36.23 43.47
CA ALA A 173 -18.45 -35.78 43.97
C ALA A 173 -19.62 -36.54 43.34
N MET A 174 -19.62 -36.81 42.05
CA MET A 174 -20.61 -37.63 41.34
C MET A 174 -20.63 -39.09 41.88
N GLN A 175 -19.47 -39.68 42.09
CA GLN A 175 -19.35 -41.03 42.65
C GLN A 175 -19.96 -41.10 44.06
N MET A 176 -19.69 -40.11 44.91
CA MET A 176 -20.30 -40.02 46.26
C MET A 176 -21.78 -39.84 46.20
N GLN A 177 -22.29 -38.94 45.29
CA GLN A 177 -23.74 -38.77 45.12
C GLN A 177 -24.41 -40.04 44.63
N LEU A 178 -23.83 -40.77 43.67
CA LEU A 178 -24.35 -42.06 43.20
C LEU A 178 -24.43 -43.11 44.35
N GLY A 179 -23.41 -43.15 45.21
CA GLY A 179 -23.42 -44.01 46.41
C GLY A 179 -24.56 -43.64 47.37
N SER A 180 -24.74 -42.33 47.63
CA SER A 180 -25.84 -41.82 48.47
C SER A 180 -27.22 -42.11 47.85
N LEU A 181 -27.37 -41.97 46.54
CA LEU A 181 -28.62 -42.26 45.83
C LEU A 181 -29.06 -43.71 45.95
N ARG A 182 -28.13 -44.65 45.94
CA ARG A 182 -28.44 -46.07 46.16
C ARG A 182 -29.03 -46.33 47.54
N LEU A 183 -28.46 -45.72 48.58
CA LEU A 183 -28.94 -45.85 49.95
C LEU A 183 -30.33 -45.16 50.11
N LEU A 184 -30.56 -44.05 49.46
CA LEU A 184 -31.86 -43.34 49.49
C LEU A 184 -32.94 -44.12 48.75
N LEU A 185 -32.61 -44.80 47.65
CA LEU A 185 -33.54 -45.70 46.93
C LEU A 185 -33.96 -46.89 47.82
N ASP A 186 -32.97 -47.51 48.47
CA ASP A 186 -33.20 -48.65 49.38
C ASP A 186 -34.07 -48.25 50.60
N SER A 187 -34.05 -46.95 50.96
CA SER A 187 -34.81 -46.38 52.08
C SER A 187 -36.19 -45.81 51.65
N GLY A 188 -36.54 -45.88 50.34
CA GLY A 188 -37.86 -45.40 49.83
C GLY A 188 -37.99 -43.88 49.75
N ARG A 189 -36.88 -43.11 49.88
CA ARG A 189 -36.89 -41.61 49.90
C ARG A 189 -36.82 -41.01 48.51
N GLN A 190 -37.88 -41.14 47.72
CA GLN A 190 -37.89 -40.75 46.31
C GLN A 190 -37.67 -39.24 46.07
N ALA A 191 -38.13 -38.34 46.97
CA ALA A 191 -37.92 -36.92 46.85
C ALA A 191 -36.42 -36.55 46.88
N ASP A 192 -35.67 -37.18 47.80
CA ASP A 192 -34.24 -36.94 47.96
C ASP A 192 -33.42 -37.57 46.82
N VAL A 193 -33.96 -38.61 46.18
CA VAL A 193 -33.37 -39.20 44.97
C VAL A 193 -33.39 -38.23 43.81
N HIS A 194 -34.56 -37.56 43.59
CA HIS A 194 -34.68 -36.55 42.55
C HIS A 194 -33.74 -35.36 42.78
N GLU A 195 -33.57 -34.92 44.01
CA GLU A 195 -32.60 -33.88 44.36
C GLU A 195 -31.14 -34.32 44.10
N GLY A 196 -30.78 -35.53 44.46
CA GLY A 196 -29.47 -36.08 44.19
C GLY A 196 -29.16 -36.22 42.70
N LEU A 197 -30.15 -36.61 41.88
CA LEU A 197 -30.03 -36.65 40.43
C LEU A 197 -29.81 -35.24 39.81
N ARG A 198 -30.53 -34.20 40.28
CA ARG A 198 -30.30 -32.82 39.85
C ARG A 198 -28.89 -32.33 40.16
N ARG A 199 -28.32 -32.71 41.32
CA ARG A 199 -26.95 -32.40 41.72
C ARG A 199 -25.92 -33.07 40.78
N ILE A 200 -26.15 -34.34 40.38
CA ILE A 200 -25.30 -35.04 39.42
C ILE A 200 -25.36 -34.35 38.06
N ASP A 201 -26.52 -33.97 37.59
CA ASP A 201 -26.70 -33.27 36.33
C ASP A 201 -25.92 -31.92 36.30
N ALA A 202 -26.00 -31.14 37.37
CA ALA A 202 -25.24 -29.91 37.55
C ALA A 202 -23.70 -30.17 37.51
N LEU A 203 -23.19 -31.28 38.09
CA LEU A 203 -21.80 -31.65 38.03
C LEU A 203 -21.37 -32.07 36.62
N LEU A 204 -22.21 -32.79 35.87
CA LEU A 204 -21.97 -33.16 34.48
C LEU A 204 -21.90 -31.94 33.57
N GLN A 205 -22.86 -30.98 33.69
CA GLN A 205 -22.83 -29.75 32.94
C GLN A 205 -21.56 -28.94 33.21
N ARG A 206 -21.10 -28.88 34.45
CA ARG A 206 -19.85 -28.26 34.85
C ARG A 206 -18.65 -28.93 34.20
N MET A 207 -18.58 -30.28 34.17
CA MET A 207 -17.50 -31.02 33.48
C MET A 207 -17.52 -30.75 31.98
N ALA A 208 -18.68 -30.72 31.35
CA ALA A 208 -18.82 -30.36 29.93
C ALA A 208 -18.29 -28.96 29.63
N GLY A 209 -18.59 -27.98 30.48
CA GLY A 209 -18.02 -26.62 30.39
C GLY A 209 -16.49 -26.61 30.51
N LEU A 210 -15.92 -27.34 31.52
CA LEU A 210 -14.48 -27.47 31.70
C LEU A 210 -13.78 -28.04 30.46
N THR A 211 -14.28 -29.15 29.95
CA THR A 211 -13.69 -29.80 28.75
C THR A 211 -13.89 -28.97 27.49
N GLY A 212 -14.98 -28.24 27.38
CA GLY A 212 -15.24 -27.27 26.30
C GLY A 212 -14.21 -26.15 26.28
N HIS A 213 -13.96 -25.52 27.44
CA HIS A 213 -12.96 -24.45 27.56
C HIS A 213 -11.55 -24.94 27.23
N LEU A 214 -11.16 -26.15 27.68
CA LEU A 214 -9.90 -26.77 27.37
C LEU A 214 -9.71 -27.04 25.88
N LYS A 215 -10.73 -27.60 25.23
CA LYS A 215 -10.72 -27.88 23.79
C LYS A 215 -10.55 -26.59 23.00
N THR A 216 -11.23 -25.53 23.39
CA THR A 216 -11.14 -24.22 22.70
C THR A 216 -9.76 -23.58 22.90
N PHE A 217 -9.20 -23.64 24.11
CA PHE A 217 -7.86 -23.11 24.39
C PHE A 217 -6.77 -23.85 23.59
N ALA A 218 -6.88 -25.19 23.49
CA ALA A 218 -5.90 -26.02 22.78
C ALA A 218 -6.02 -25.98 21.26
N ARG A 219 -7.17 -25.52 20.71
CA ARG A 219 -7.43 -25.53 19.27
C ARG A 219 -6.58 -24.49 18.56
N LYS A 220 -5.87 -24.90 17.49
CA LYS A 220 -5.25 -24.00 16.55
C LYS A 220 -6.37 -23.31 15.77
N SER A 221 -6.44 -21.99 15.81
CA SER A 221 -7.43 -21.23 15.05
C SER A 221 -7.22 -21.45 13.56
N PRO A 222 -8.23 -21.89 12.79
CA PRO A 222 -8.10 -21.86 11.34
C PRO A 222 -8.07 -20.38 10.90
N ALA A 223 -6.98 -20.01 10.26
CA ALA A 223 -6.90 -18.71 9.61
C ALA A 223 -7.96 -18.67 8.49
N GLY A 224 -8.95 -17.76 8.56
CA GLY A 224 -9.60 -17.39 7.34
C GLY A 224 -11.12 -17.33 7.21
N LEU A 225 -11.91 -17.39 8.26
CA LEU A 225 -13.35 -17.08 8.16
C LEU A 225 -13.65 -15.77 8.90
N SER A 226 -13.25 -14.64 8.31
CA SER A 226 -13.72 -13.34 8.76
C SER A 226 -14.94 -12.98 7.94
N GLU A 227 -16.11 -13.18 8.50
CA GLU A 227 -17.38 -12.74 7.93
C GLU A 227 -17.70 -11.31 8.41
N ARG A 228 -18.50 -10.61 7.64
CA ARG A 228 -18.99 -9.31 8.04
C ARG A 228 -20.19 -9.49 8.97
N LEU A 229 -20.03 -9.09 10.22
CA LEU A 229 -20.97 -9.35 11.29
C LEU A 229 -21.46 -8.03 11.89
N ARG A 230 -22.75 -7.99 12.26
CA ARG A 230 -23.29 -6.93 13.09
C ARG A 230 -23.11 -7.33 14.55
N LEU A 231 -22.38 -6.54 15.34
CA LEU A 231 -22.13 -6.85 16.76
C LEU A 231 -23.44 -6.95 17.56
N GLY A 232 -24.46 -6.18 17.19
CA GLY A 232 -25.79 -6.25 17.83
C GLY A 232 -26.43 -7.63 17.70
N ASP A 233 -26.31 -8.28 16.53
CA ASP A 233 -26.92 -9.59 16.28
C ASP A 233 -26.22 -10.68 17.12
N VAL A 234 -24.88 -10.60 17.23
CA VAL A 234 -24.10 -11.55 18.08
C VAL A 234 -24.42 -11.35 19.56
N LEU A 235 -24.57 -10.09 19.99
CA LEU A 235 -24.98 -9.80 21.38
C LEU A 235 -26.39 -10.33 21.66
N GLU A 236 -27.33 -10.16 20.73
CA GLU A 236 -28.69 -10.65 20.90
C GLU A 236 -28.75 -12.16 21.08
N GLN A 237 -27.95 -12.92 20.26
CA GLN A 237 -27.84 -14.38 20.41
C GLN A 237 -27.27 -14.76 21.79
N ALA A 238 -26.21 -14.09 22.25
CA ALA A 238 -25.62 -14.35 23.56
C ALA A 238 -26.66 -14.03 24.70
N LEU A 239 -27.39 -12.95 24.60
CA LEU A 239 -28.42 -12.58 25.57
C LEU A 239 -29.61 -13.56 25.59
N GLN A 240 -30.00 -14.10 24.43
CA GLN A 240 -31.05 -15.13 24.33
C GLN A 240 -30.67 -16.39 25.10
N LEU A 241 -29.39 -16.82 24.98
CA LEU A 241 -28.88 -17.97 25.74
C LEU A 241 -28.88 -17.74 27.25
N LEU A 242 -28.63 -16.50 27.69
CA LEU A 242 -28.60 -16.12 29.10
C LEU A 242 -29.94 -15.65 29.65
N ALA A 243 -30.98 -15.55 28.83
CA ALA A 243 -32.30 -15.05 29.25
C ALA A 243 -32.93 -15.80 30.42
N PRO A 244 -32.83 -17.15 30.57
CA PRO A 244 -33.31 -17.84 31.75
C PRO A 244 -32.58 -17.41 33.02
N ARG A 245 -31.26 -17.23 32.96
CA ARG A 245 -30.43 -16.82 34.09
C ARG A 245 -30.69 -15.37 34.49
N LEU A 246 -30.76 -14.44 33.52
CA LEU A 246 -31.09 -13.03 33.73
C LEU A 246 -32.43 -12.87 34.48
N ARG A 247 -33.45 -13.66 34.08
CA ARG A 247 -34.77 -13.63 34.73
C ARG A 247 -34.74 -14.23 36.13
N SER A 248 -34.11 -15.38 36.33
CA SER A 248 -34.04 -16.04 37.63
C SER A 248 -33.26 -15.24 38.67
N GLU A 249 -32.23 -14.53 38.25
CA GLU A 249 -31.41 -13.66 39.10
C GLU A 249 -31.92 -12.21 39.18
N GLN A 250 -33.08 -11.90 38.55
CA GLN A 250 -33.73 -10.58 38.56
C GLN A 250 -32.80 -9.43 38.16
N VAL A 251 -31.97 -9.64 37.10
CA VAL A 251 -31.02 -8.65 36.60
C VAL A 251 -31.74 -7.62 35.72
N GLU A 252 -31.55 -6.34 36.02
CA GLU A 252 -31.98 -5.23 35.21
C GLU A 252 -30.98 -5.01 34.09
N LEU A 253 -31.43 -5.23 32.84
CA LEU A 253 -30.58 -5.14 31.63
C LEU A 253 -30.86 -3.85 30.85
N HIS A 254 -29.83 -3.03 30.67
CA HIS A 254 -29.84 -1.84 29.81
C HIS A 254 -28.96 -2.05 28.60
N CYS A 255 -29.53 -1.90 27.40
CA CYS A 255 -28.82 -2.05 26.13
C CYS A 255 -28.88 -0.77 25.29
N GLU A 256 -27.71 -0.25 24.89
CA GLU A 256 -27.55 0.84 23.94
C GLU A 256 -26.80 0.33 22.73
N ILE A 257 -27.49 0.01 21.63
CA ILE A 257 -26.88 -0.69 20.47
C ILE A 257 -26.93 0.19 19.24
N ASP A 258 -25.78 0.58 18.73
CA ASP A 258 -25.63 1.18 17.41
C ASP A 258 -25.78 0.11 16.32
N SER A 259 -26.83 0.24 15.50
CA SER A 259 -27.12 -0.68 14.38
C SER A 259 -26.04 -0.70 13.30
N ASN A 260 -25.16 0.31 13.25
CA ASN A 260 -24.10 0.45 12.27
C ASN A 260 -22.75 -0.18 12.70
N ALA A 261 -22.71 -0.79 13.87
CA ALA A 261 -21.50 -1.42 14.40
C ALA A 261 -21.25 -2.77 13.71
N MET A 262 -20.61 -2.71 12.53
CA MET A 262 -20.19 -3.87 11.72
C MET A 262 -18.72 -4.15 11.93
N VAL A 263 -18.35 -5.43 12.13
CA VAL A 263 -16.98 -5.91 12.28
C VAL A 263 -16.68 -7.07 11.33
N LEU A 264 -15.41 -7.36 11.13
CA LEU A 264 -14.96 -8.60 10.48
C LEU A 264 -14.58 -9.61 11.56
N GLY A 265 -15.20 -10.78 11.56
CA GLY A 265 -14.93 -11.78 12.59
C GLY A 265 -15.59 -13.13 12.33
N ASP A 266 -15.52 -13.98 13.33
CA ASP A 266 -16.20 -15.28 13.43
C ASP A 266 -17.32 -15.14 14.48
N ALA A 267 -18.56 -15.33 14.06
CA ALA A 267 -19.76 -15.16 14.92
C ALA A 267 -19.70 -16.03 16.16
N ILE A 268 -19.29 -17.30 16.02
CA ILE A 268 -19.24 -18.27 17.13
C ILE A 268 -18.18 -17.85 18.16
N ARG A 269 -17.05 -17.35 17.70
CA ARG A 269 -15.95 -16.90 18.58
C ARG A 269 -16.33 -15.61 19.32
N LEU A 270 -16.95 -14.67 18.62
CA LEU A 270 -17.46 -13.43 19.26
C LEU A 270 -18.56 -13.73 20.26
N GLU A 271 -19.51 -14.62 19.92
CA GLU A 271 -20.54 -15.08 20.85
C GLU A 271 -19.92 -15.70 22.11
N GLN A 272 -18.86 -16.52 21.95
CA GLN A 272 -18.12 -17.09 23.08
C GLN A 272 -17.49 -16.01 23.96
N VAL A 273 -16.89 -14.96 23.38
CA VAL A 273 -16.36 -13.81 24.13
C VAL A 273 -17.47 -13.14 24.92
N LEU A 274 -18.61 -12.85 24.27
CA LEU A 274 -19.75 -12.18 24.90
C LEU A 274 -20.35 -13.02 26.03
N LEU A 275 -20.59 -14.31 25.80
CA LEU A 275 -21.08 -15.24 26.82
C LEU A 275 -20.17 -15.28 28.04
N ASN A 276 -18.86 -15.30 27.81
CA ASN A 276 -17.90 -15.31 28.90
C ASN A 276 -17.92 -14.01 29.72
N LEU A 277 -17.94 -12.86 29.07
CA LEU A 277 -17.98 -11.55 29.72
C LEU A 277 -19.30 -11.34 30.46
N LEU A 278 -20.44 -11.69 29.84
CA LEU A 278 -21.76 -11.58 30.44
C LEU A 278 -21.89 -12.53 31.67
N ASN A 279 -21.44 -13.79 31.57
CA ASN A 279 -21.45 -14.69 32.71
C ASN A 279 -20.60 -14.18 33.87
N ASN A 280 -19.40 -13.61 33.57
CA ASN A 280 -18.57 -13.03 34.62
C ASN A 280 -19.26 -11.84 35.31
N ALA A 281 -19.98 -11.00 34.55
CA ALA A 281 -20.77 -9.91 35.11
C ALA A 281 -21.92 -10.42 36.02
N LEU A 282 -22.62 -11.46 35.58
CA LEU A 282 -23.68 -12.10 36.38
C LEU A 282 -23.12 -12.70 37.68
N ASP A 283 -21.98 -13.44 37.58
CA ASP A 283 -21.34 -13.99 38.75
C ASP A 283 -20.89 -12.91 39.75
N ALA A 284 -20.39 -11.77 39.26
CA ALA A 284 -19.97 -10.64 40.10
C ALA A 284 -21.14 -9.96 40.82
N MET A 285 -22.33 -10.03 40.24
CA MET A 285 -23.54 -9.42 40.78
C MET A 285 -24.33 -10.37 41.72
N ALA A 286 -23.84 -11.58 41.98
CA ALA A 286 -24.60 -12.58 42.82
C ALA A 286 -25.08 -12.01 44.16
N ASP A 287 -24.28 -11.17 44.81
CA ASP A 287 -24.52 -10.58 46.12
C ASP A 287 -24.81 -9.06 46.02
N ALA A 288 -25.02 -8.51 44.79
CA ALA A 288 -25.27 -7.08 44.58
C ALA A 288 -26.77 -6.74 44.56
N GLU A 289 -27.08 -5.52 45.04
CA GLU A 289 -28.40 -4.92 44.91
C GLU A 289 -28.27 -3.41 44.65
N PRO A 290 -28.87 -2.87 43.55
CA PRO A 290 -29.57 -3.58 42.47
C PRO A 290 -28.60 -4.30 41.55
N ARG A 291 -29.02 -5.38 40.90
CA ARG A 291 -28.26 -6.11 39.89
C ARG A 291 -28.50 -5.44 38.54
N LEU A 292 -27.61 -4.54 38.17
CA LEU A 292 -27.67 -3.76 36.94
C LEU A 292 -26.59 -4.18 35.96
N LEU A 293 -26.97 -4.61 34.77
CA LEU A 293 -26.07 -4.95 33.67
C LEU A 293 -26.30 -3.96 32.51
N THR A 294 -25.29 -3.19 32.19
CA THR A 294 -25.34 -2.23 31.08
C THR A 294 -24.44 -2.70 29.94
N VAL A 295 -25.00 -2.82 28.74
CA VAL A 295 -24.25 -3.18 27.53
C VAL A 295 -24.41 -2.06 26.50
N SER A 296 -23.29 -1.52 26.04
CA SER A 296 -23.30 -0.52 24.97
C SER A 296 -22.45 -0.94 23.79
N ILE A 297 -22.93 -0.68 22.58
CA ILE A 297 -22.22 -0.87 21.32
C ILE A 297 -22.26 0.44 20.57
N GLN A 298 -21.09 0.95 20.20
CA GLN A 298 -20.93 2.21 19.47
C GLN A 298 -19.90 2.05 18.35
N ARG A 299 -20.16 2.65 17.19
CA ARG A 299 -19.17 2.81 16.14
C ARG A 299 -18.43 4.12 16.34
N GLN A 300 -17.12 4.06 16.51
CA GLN A 300 -16.21 5.20 16.67
C GLN A 300 -15.20 5.24 15.50
N GLY A 301 -15.63 5.82 14.38
CA GLY A 301 -14.80 5.89 13.16
C GLY A 301 -14.48 4.52 12.57
N GLU A 302 -13.21 4.13 12.59
CA GLU A 302 -12.72 2.84 12.09
C GLU A 302 -12.75 1.71 13.14
N GLN A 303 -13.33 1.96 14.30
CA GLN A 303 -13.45 0.97 15.37
C GLN A 303 -14.90 0.86 15.85
N CYS A 304 -15.25 -0.34 16.32
CA CYS A 304 -16.46 -0.60 17.08
C CYS A 304 -16.08 -0.86 18.52
N LEU A 305 -16.71 -0.14 19.45
CA LEU A 305 -16.56 -0.29 20.88
C LEU A 305 -17.78 -1.00 21.44
N LEU A 306 -17.58 -2.15 22.09
CA LEU A 306 -18.58 -2.83 22.91
C LEU A 306 -18.14 -2.74 24.37
N SER A 307 -19.02 -2.30 25.25
CA SER A 307 -18.74 -2.19 26.69
C SER A 307 -19.81 -2.94 27.47
N ILE A 308 -19.38 -3.75 28.46
CA ILE A 308 -20.21 -4.48 29.40
C ILE A 308 -19.85 -4.00 30.79
N ALA A 309 -20.79 -3.35 31.47
CA ALA A 309 -20.63 -2.84 32.82
C ALA A 309 -21.60 -3.55 33.77
N ASP A 310 -21.11 -4.04 34.89
CA ASP A 310 -21.86 -4.67 35.96
C ASP A 310 -22.00 -3.74 37.20
N SER A 311 -22.91 -4.09 38.10
CA SER A 311 -23.03 -3.45 39.41
C SER A 311 -22.47 -4.29 40.55
N GLY A 312 -21.56 -5.23 40.23
CA GLY A 312 -20.87 -6.06 41.23
C GLY A 312 -19.84 -5.30 42.05
N GLY A 313 -19.02 -5.98 42.80
CA GLY A 313 -18.00 -5.38 43.68
C GLY A 313 -16.79 -4.79 42.95
N GLY A 314 -16.75 -4.83 41.62
CA GLY A 314 -15.58 -4.44 40.82
C GLY A 314 -14.39 -5.40 40.93
N ILE A 315 -13.23 -4.97 40.46
CA ILE A 315 -11.97 -5.76 40.45
C ILE A 315 -10.97 -5.01 41.32
N ALA A 316 -10.31 -5.68 42.27
CA ALA A 316 -9.26 -5.04 43.04
C ALA A 316 -8.15 -4.50 42.12
N GLU A 317 -7.63 -3.31 42.40
CA GLU A 317 -6.67 -2.63 41.52
C GLU A 317 -5.42 -3.49 41.23
N GLU A 318 -4.94 -4.22 42.21
CA GLU A 318 -3.82 -5.15 42.06
C GLU A 318 -4.10 -6.31 41.07
N ASN A 319 -5.36 -6.61 40.83
CA ASN A 319 -5.80 -7.70 39.98
C ASN A 319 -6.13 -7.25 38.53
N LEU A 320 -6.37 -5.95 38.30
CA LEU A 320 -6.74 -5.44 36.97
C LEU A 320 -5.73 -5.81 35.86
N SER A 321 -4.44 -5.80 36.17
CA SER A 321 -3.40 -6.18 35.22
C SER A 321 -3.33 -7.69 34.94
N ARG A 322 -3.86 -8.49 35.86
CA ARG A 322 -3.73 -9.96 35.86
C ARG A 322 -4.99 -10.70 35.43
N VAL A 323 -6.14 -10.02 35.32
CA VAL A 323 -7.43 -10.68 34.99
C VAL A 323 -7.43 -11.45 33.67
N PHE A 324 -6.53 -11.09 32.74
CA PHE A 324 -6.36 -11.77 31.47
C PHE A 324 -5.26 -12.84 31.48
N GLU A 325 -4.53 -13.02 32.61
CA GLU A 325 -3.58 -14.11 32.75
C GLU A 325 -4.32 -15.44 32.77
N PRO A 326 -3.87 -16.46 32.04
CA PRO A 326 -4.46 -17.80 32.15
C PRO A 326 -4.44 -18.30 33.59
N PHE A 327 -5.57 -18.88 33.99
CA PHE A 327 -5.77 -19.49 35.34
C PHE A 327 -5.85 -18.50 36.50
N PHE A 328 -5.79 -17.21 36.22
CA PHE A 328 -6.05 -16.21 37.26
C PHE A 328 -7.55 -16.19 37.59
N THR A 329 -7.88 -16.40 38.85
CA THR A 329 -9.24 -16.37 39.38
C THR A 329 -9.27 -15.93 40.83
N THR A 330 -10.24 -15.10 41.19
CA THR A 330 -10.56 -14.73 42.57
C THR A 330 -11.71 -15.55 43.15
N LYS A 331 -12.33 -16.41 42.31
CA LYS A 331 -13.44 -17.27 42.74
C LYS A 331 -12.90 -18.43 43.57
N PRO A 332 -13.71 -18.97 44.53
CA PRO A 332 -13.38 -20.14 45.33
C PRO A 332 -12.95 -21.33 44.45
N VAL A 333 -12.05 -22.17 44.99
CA VAL A 333 -11.58 -23.35 44.29
C VAL A 333 -12.77 -24.18 43.79
N GLY A 334 -12.73 -24.45 42.49
CA GLY A 334 -13.78 -25.20 41.83
C GLY A 334 -14.92 -24.38 41.25
N GLN A 335 -14.97 -23.07 41.38
CA GLN A 335 -16.01 -22.21 40.76
C GLN A 335 -15.53 -21.49 39.50
N GLY A 336 -14.29 -21.65 39.08
CA GLY A 336 -13.79 -21.09 37.84
C GLY A 336 -12.33 -21.43 37.59
N LEU A 337 -12.00 -21.86 36.35
CA LEU A 337 -10.62 -22.20 35.94
C LEU A 337 -9.73 -20.99 35.68
N GLY A 338 -10.27 -19.75 35.70
CA GLY A 338 -9.51 -18.59 35.30
C GLY A 338 -9.08 -18.58 33.82
N LEU A 339 -9.72 -19.39 32.98
CA LEU A 339 -9.40 -19.47 31.53
C LEU A 339 -10.29 -18.59 30.67
N GLY A 340 -11.50 -18.24 31.12
CA GLY A 340 -12.49 -17.55 30.30
C GLY A 340 -11.97 -16.20 29.76
N LEU A 341 -11.48 -15.33 30.64
CA LEU A 341 -10.97 -14.02 30.24
C LEU A 341 -9.72 -14.10 29.38
N ALA A 342 -8.82 -15.05 29.67
CA ALA A 342 -7.64 -15.30 28.87
C ALA A 342 -7.99 -15.75 27.43
N VAL A 343 -8.97 -16.65 27.29
CA VAL A 343 -9.50 -17.08 25.98
C VAL A 343 -10.15 -15.90 25.25
N SER A 344 -10.98 -15.13 25.94
CA SER A 344 -11.63 -13.94 25.37
C SER A 344 -10.61 -12.93 24.88
N TYR A 345 -9.57 -12.64 25.66
CA TYR A 345 -8.48 -11.76 25.27
C TYR A 345 -7.74 -12.28 24.04
N GLY A 346 -7.45 -13.59 23.98
CA GLY A 346 -6.82 -14.22 22.81
C GLY A 346 -7.65 -14.09 21.55
N ILE A 347 -8.95 -14.39 21.62
CA ILE A 347 -9.88 -14.27 20.49
C ILE A 347 -9.93 -12.83 19.96
N VAL A 348 -10.06 -11.86 20.87
CA VAL A 348 -10.14 -10.43 20.51
C VAL A 348 -8.86 -9.95 19.84
N ARG A 349 -7.70 -10.38 20.34
CA ARG A 349 -6.38 -10.05 19.73
C ARG A 349 -6.22 -10.67 18.35
N GLU A 350 -6.65 -11.90 18.14
CA GLU A 350 -6.64 -12.57 16.83
C GLU A 350 -7.55 -11.86 15.80
N LEU A 351 -8.62 -11.20 16.26
CA LEU A 351 -9.50 -10.36 15.43
C LEU A 351 -8.96 -8.93 15.23
N GLY A 352 -7.72 -8.64 15.64
CA GLY A 352 -7.08 -7.33 15.51
C GLY A 352 -7.60 -6.28 16.50
N GLY A 353 -8.32 -6.71 17.53
CA GLY A 353 -8.93 -5.86 18.54
C GLY A 353 -8.14 -5.76 19.85
N SER A 354 -8.78 -5.15 20.84
CA SER A 354 -8.27 -5.04 22.21
C SER A 354 -9.41 -5.25 23.22
N LEU A 355 -9.10 -5.93 24.33
CA LEU A 355 -10.00 -6.14 25.46
C LEU A 355 -9.35 -5.53 26.71
N VAL A 356 -10.08 -4.67 27.40
CA VAL A 356 -9.58 -3.96 28.60
C VAL A 356 -10.62 -4.10 29.72
N ALA A 357 -10.13 -4.29 30.95
CA ALA A 357 -10.95 -4.29 32.15
C ALA A 357 -10.63 -3.03 32.98
N THR A 358 -11.65 -2.35 33.44
CA THR A 358 -11.57 -1.18 34.32
C THR A 358 -12.63 -1.26 35.39
N ASN A 359 -12.53 -0.46 36.44
CA ASN A 359 -13.62 -0.26 37.38
C ASN A 359 -14.46 0.93 36.98
N GLY A 360 -15.77 0.76 36.95
CA GLY A 360 -16.78 1.79 36.81
C GLY A 360 -17.22 2.36 38.15
N ALA A 361 -18.32 3.12 38.14
CA ALA A 361 -18.85 3.75 39.35
C ALA A 361 -19.44 2.74 40.34
N ARG A 362 -19.86 1.55 39.90
CA ARG A 362 -20.55 0.54 40.74
C ARG A 362 -19.92 -0.85 40.67
N GLY A 363 -19.23 -1.19 39.63
CA GLY A 363 -18.66 -2.52 39.39
C GLY A 363 -17.60 -2.52 38.32
N ALA A 364 -17.34 -3.66 37.69
CA ALA A 364 -16.36 -3.78 36.62
C ALA A 364 -16.95 -3.35 35.26
N VAL A 365 -16.06 -2.87 34.39
CA VAL A 365 -16.36 -2.52 33.01
C VAL A 365 -15.36 -3.22 32.09
N PHE A 366 -15.86 -4.10 31.24
CA PHE A 366 -15.10 -4.73 30.18
C PHE A 366 -15.35 -4.03 28.86
N SER A 367 -14.31 -3.49 28.24
CA SER A 367 -14.37 -2.76 26.98
C SER A 367 -13.66 -3.55 25.88
N LEU A 368 -14.41 -3.94 24.87
CA LEU A 368 -13.96 -4.64 23.66
C LEU A 368 -13.93 -3.68 22.50
N ARG A 369 -12.75 -3.49 21.89
CA ARG A 369 -12.58 -2.71 20.65
C ARG A 369 -12.22 -3.62 19.51
N LEU A 370 -12.93 -3.52 18.40
CA LEU A 370 -12.68 -4.28 17.18
C LEU A 370 -12.59 -3.32 15.99
N PRO A 371 -11.78 -3.65 14.97
CA PRO A 371 -11.79 -2.90 13.72
C PRO A 371 -13.18 -2.94 13.08
N ALA A 372 -13.70 -1.77 12.69
CA ALA A 372 -14.97 -1.69 11.98
C ALA A 372 -14.80 -2.29 10.57
N ALA A 373 -15.79 -3.05 10.13
CA ALA A 373 -15.81 -3.49 8.74
C ALA A 373 -15.92 -2.26 7.81
N PRO A 374 -15.15 -2.24 6.70
CA PRO A 374 -15.25 -1.18 5.72
C PRO A 374 -16.70 -1.07 5.21
N ASN A 375 -17.17 0.16 4.97
CA ASN A 375 -18.49 0.33 4.36
C ASN A 375 -18.52 -0.35 2.99
N PRO A 376 -19.64 -0.99 2.59
CA PRO A 376 -19.77 -1.46 1.22
C PRO A 376 -19.61 -0.27 0.30
N ASP A 377 -18.73 -0.45 -0.70
CA ASP A 377 -18.54 0.56 -1.75
C ASP A 377 -19.89 0.83 -2.41
N PRO A 378 -20.38 2.08 -2.47
CA PRO A 378 -21.69 2.38 -3.06
C PRO A 378 -21.74 2.08 -4.58
N SER A 379 -20.61 1.65 -5.18
CA SER A 379 -20.50 1.27 -6.59
C SER A 379 -20.73 -0.21 -6.89
N SER A 380 -21.09 -1.05 -5.87
CA SER A 380 -21.31 -2.50 -6.05
C SER A 380 -22.77 -2.93 -5.85
N ALA A 381 -23.72 -2.01 -5.90
CA ALA A 381 -25.17 -2.29 -5.88
C ALA A 381 -25.77 -2.15 -7.30
#